data_ac00099c9627d1ea2fe5830c1ee118ad
#
_entry.id   ac00099c9627d1ea2fe5830c1ee118ad
#
_cell.length_a   1.000
_cell.length_b   1.000
_cell.length_c   1.000
_cell.angle_alpha   90.00
_cell.angle_beta   90.00
_cell.angle_gamma   90.00
#
_symmetry.space_group_name_H-M   'P 1'
#
loop_
_entity.id
_entity.type
_entity.pdbx_description
1 polymer ?
#
loop_
_entity_poly.entity_id
_entity_poly.type
_entity_poly.pdbx_seq_one_letter_code
_entity_poly.pdbx_strand_id
1 'polypeptide(L)'
;MPHFRRPLMAALAAALCFLAIKSAMAAPSKAEIESRFQSWISRDLWPQAKKAGISQATFTSVMKTVKLDWSLPDLAPPGFPPPKQRPQSQAEFSSPGPYFREARMQALAASGRALADQYASTLKKIEAKYGVPGPILLALWGRETGYGRAKLPYEAVDVLATSAFMSTRQELFTRELIDALHIIDGKDIAADAMLSSSAGALGQPQFMPSSFLQYAVDFDGDGHRNIWTSVPDSLASMANFLVQKGWQRGRDWGFEVTIPSGVSCAQEGPDLAKPMSAWAATGISRIGGKAFPKQDLSAATMMLVPAGTHGPEFLVTPNFYVLKEYNNSDLYALFIGNLADRIAYGSGSFSAPWGDVGHMLRSDVQSMQQTLVKKGYDVGKADGLAGFKTRRSLGDWQAKNGLKPTCFPDEGLKAKLK
;
A
#
# COMPACT_ATOMS: atom_id res chain seq x y z
N MET A 1 15.63 96.79 -23.49
CA MET A 1 14.35 96.11 -23.59
C MET A 1 14.48 94.92 -22.71
N PRO A 2 13.51 94.60 -21.81
CA PRO A 2 13.84 94.07 -20.51
C PRO A 2 13.84 92.48 -20.47
N HIS A 3 14.81 92.05 -19.69
CA HIS A 3 15.00 90.62 -19.31
C HIS A 3 14.00 90.19 -18.22
N PHE A 4 13.19 89.18 -18.48
CA PHE A 4 12.38 88.50 -17.43
C PHE A 4 13.18 87.31 -16.91
N ARG A 5 13.65 87.42 -15.65
CA ARG A 5 14.11 86.25 -14.85
C ARG A 5 12.94 85.55 -14.23
N ARG A 6 12.78 84.22 -14.45
CA ARG A 6 11.90 83.37 -13.71
C ARG A 6 12.66 82.68 -12.58
N PRO A 7 12.08 82.59 -11.34
CA PRO A 7 12.69 81.86 -10.26
C PRO A 7 12.43 80.38 -10.36
N LEU A 8 13.44 79.55 -10.11
CA LEU A 8 13.39 78.14 -9.91
C LEU A 8 12.70 77.82 -8.55
N MET A 9 11.54 77.26 -8.54
CA MET A 9 10.97 76.56 -7.34
C MET A 9 11.52 75.14 -7.27
N ALA A 10 12.35 74.86 -6.26
CA ALA A 10 12.78 73.51 -5.90
C ALA A 10 11.64 72.82 -5.14
N ALA A 11 10.98 71.83 -5.77
CA ALA A 11 10.06 70.97 -5.11
C ALA A 11 10.81 69.82 -4.45
N LEU A 12 10.87 69.83 -3.12
CA LEU A 12 11.34 68.69 -2.31
C LEU A 12 10.27 67.61 -2.33
N ALA A 13 10.47 66.53 -3.14
CA ALA A 13 9.66 65.35 -3.08
C ALA A 13 10.17 64.46 -1.96
N ALA A 14 9.47 64.43 -0.82
CA ALA A 14 9.69 63.48 0.26
C ALA A 14 9.19 62.12 -0.19
N ALA A 15 10.11 61.23 -0.62
CA ALA A 15 9.80 59.81 -0.89
C ALA A 15 9.65 59.07 0.46
N LEU A 16 8.41 58.90 0.90
CA LEU A 16 8.07 57.98 1.98
C LEU A 16 8.26 56.55 1.46
N CYS A 17 9.44 55.96 1.73
CA CYS A 17 9.65 54.53 1.60
C CYS A 17 8.84 53.82 2.68
N PHE A 18 7.66 53.31 2.32
CA PHE A 18 6.98 52.28 3.10
C PHE A 18 7.79 50.98 2.99
N LEU A 19 8.73 50.76 3.90
CA LEU A 19 9.32 49.49 4.22
C LEU A 19 8.17 48.63 4.82
N ALA A 20 7.49 47.84 3.99
CA ALA A 20 6.67 46.75 4.45
C ALA A 20 7.59 45.71 5.10
N ILE A 21 7.83 45.84 6.37
CA ILE A 21 8.45 44.80 7.20
C ILE A 21 7.46 43.64 7.16
N LYS A 22 7.65 42.67 6.26
CA LYS A 22 7.10 41.33 6.41
C LYS A 22 7.73 40.78 7.69
N SER A 23 7.05 40.97 8.80
CA SER A 23 7.35 40.23 10.02
C SER A 23 7.31 38.75 9.64
N ALA A 24 8.48 38.14 9.49
CA ALA A 24 8.58 36.70 9.41
C ALA A 24 8.02 36.20 10.73
N MET A 25 6.77 35.74 10.73
CA MET A 25 6.18 35.10 11.90
C MET A 25 7.12 33.95 12.27
N ALA A 26 7.69 34.02 13.47
CA ALA A 26 8.50 32.93 14.00
C ALA A 26 7.69 31.63 13.92
N ALA A 27 8.34 30.54 13.53
CA ALA A 27 7.70 29.24 13.52
C ALA A 27 7.12 28.95 14.91
N PRO A 28 5.89 28.41 15.01
CA PRO A 28 5.24 28.18 16.29
C PRO A 28 6.06 27.20 17.14
N SER A 29 6.12 27.46 18.43
CA SER A 29 6.76 26.57 19.39
C SER A 29 5.96 25.26 19.53
N LYS A 30 6.60 24.22 20.07
CA LYS A 30 5.94 22.95 20.36
C LYS A 30 4.73 23.13 21.26
N ALA A 31 4.85 23.97 22.30
CA ALA A 31 3.75 24.27 23.24
C ALA A 31 2.56 24.95 22.55
N GLU A 32 2.82 25.86 21.60
CA GLU A 32 1.75 26.49 20.82
C GLU A 32 1.03 25.48 19.92
N ILE A 33 1.76 24.53 19.33
CA ILE A 33 1.16 23.46 18.50
C ILE A 33 0.32 22.55 19.37
N GLU A 34 0.78 22.17 20.56
CA GLU A 34 0.03 21.37 21.54
C GLU A 34 -1.25 22.10 22.01
N SER A 35 -1.18 23.41 22.24
CA SER A 35 -2.37 24.22 22.56
C SER A 35 -3.36 24.27 21.39
N ARG A 36 -2.89 24.40 20.16
CA ARG A 36 -3.74 24.33 18.95
C ARG A 36 -4.37 22.94 18.79
N PHE A 37 -3.65 21.88 19.12
CA PHE A 37 -4.18 20.51 19.11
C PHE A 37 -5.34 20.36 20.09
N GLN A 38 -5.22 20.85 21.33
CA GLN A 38 -6.30 20.80 22.30
C GLN A 38 -7.53 21.61 21.84
N SER A 39 -7.30 22.75 21.18
CA SER A 39 -8.38 23.54 20.58
C SER A 39 -9.04 22.79 19.40
N TRP A 40 -8.26 22.12 18.57
CA TRP A 40 -8.75 21.32 17.46
C TRP A 40 -9.60 20.13 17.92
N ILE A 41 -9.22 19.43 18.99
CA ILE A 41 -10.02 18.34 19.57
C ILE A 41 -11.44 18.82 19.89
N SER A 42 -11.57 19.99 20.54
CA SER A 42 -12.87 20.49 20.99
C SER A 42 -13.69 21.17 19.89
N ARG A 43 -13.04 21.93 19.00
CA ARG A 43 -13.72 22.77 17.99
C ARG A 43 -13.98 22.06 16.67
N ASP A 44 -13.05 21.20 16.25
CA ASP A 44 -13.06 20.62 14.91
C ASP A 44 -13.35 19.11 14.93
N LEU A 45 -12.74 18.36 15.87
CA LEU A 45 -12.90 16.91 15.95
C LEU A 45 -14.21 16.51 16.62
N TRP A 46 -14.56 17.10 17.78
CA TRP A 46 -15.78 16.75 18.51
C TRP A 46 -17.06 16.88 17.68
N PRO A 47 -17.31 17.98 16.95
CA PRO A 47 -18.50 18.06 16.09
C PRO A 47 -18.59 16.95 15.06
N GLN A 48 -17.47 16.52 14.49
CA GLN A 48 -17.42 15.43 13.51
C GLN A 48 -17.69 14.08 14.17
N ALA A 49 -17.03 13.79 15.31
CA ALA A 49 -17.24 12.57 16.09
C ALA A 49 -18.70 12.46 16.58
N LYS A 50 -19.27 13.55 17.09
CA LYS A 50 -20.69 13.61 17.48
C LYS A 50 -21.63 13.35 16.32
N LYS A 51 -21.37 13.93 15.15
CA LYS A 51 -22.15 13.70 13.93
C LYS A 51 -22.05 12.26 13.47
N ALA A 52 -20.92 11.62 13.68
CA ALA A 52 -20.70 10.20 13.40
C ALA A 52 -21.35 9.27 14.46
N GLY A 53 -21.91 9.78 15.56
CA GLY A 53 -22.62 9.00 16.55
C GLY A 53 -21.78 8.58 17.77
N ILE A 54 -20.55 9.06 17.90
CA ILE A 54 -19.70 8.77 19.07
C ILE A 54 -20.32 9.37 20.33
N SER A 55 -20.41 8.57 21.41
CA SER A 55 -20.90 9.05 22.69
C SER A 55 -19.97 10.09 23.30
N GLN A 56 -20.55 11.12 23.97
CA GLN A 56 -19.77 12.13 24.64
C GLN A 56 -18.88 11.54 25.74
N ALA A 57 -19.35 10.49 26.39
CA ALA A 57 -18.62 9.80 27.46
C ALA A 57 -17.33 9.18 26.90
N THR A 58 -17.42 8.40 25.81
CA THR A 58 -16.27 7.79 25.14
C THR A 58 -15.31 8.85 24.63
N PHE A 59 -15.82 9.85 23.89
CA PHE A 59 -14.97 10.93 23.37
C PHE A 59 -14.19 11.64 24.47
N THR A 60 -14.87 12.06 25.55
CA THR A 60 -14.24 12.78 26.66
C THR A 60 -13.22 11.92 27.39
N SER A 61 -13.56 10.65 27.65
CA SER A 61 -12.66 9.71 28.33
C SER A 61 -11.39 9.47 27.53
N VAL A 62 -11.52 9.20 26.23
CA VAL A 62 -10.39 8.89 25.35
C VAL A 62 -9.56 10.14 25.11
N MET A 63 -10.17 11.25 24.68
CA MET A 63 -9.43 12.47 24.33
C MET A 63 -8.73 13.15 25.52
N LYS A 64 -9.12 12.85 26.74
CA LYS A 64 -8.44 13.36 27.96
C LYS A 64 -6.99 12.92 28.07
N THR A 65 -6.65 11.74 27.56
CA THR A 65 -5.32 11.13 27.68
C THR A 65 -4.49 11.24 26.40
N VAL A 66 -5.10 11.61 25.28
CA VAL A 66 -4.45 11.70 23.98
C VAL A 66 -3.33 12.74 23.95
N LYS A 67 -2.20 12.34 23.39
CA LYS A 67 -0.99 13.16 23.24
C LYS A 67 -0.51 13.16 21.79
N LEU A 68 0.14 14.25 21.40
CA LEU A 68 0.86 14.29 20.13
C LEU A 68 2.11 13.40 20.19
N ASP A 69 2.21 12.45 19.28
CA ASP A 69 3.43 11.66 19.11
C ASP A 69 4.35 12.31 18.05
N TRP A 70 5.35 13.03 18.55
CA TRP A 70 6.33 13.72 17.73
C TRP A 70 7.37 12.79 17.08
N SER A 71 7.37 11.51 17.42
CA SER A 71 8.27 10.51 16.84
C SER A 71 7.80 9.94 15.50
N LEU A 72 6.54 10.20 15.14
CA LEU A 72 5.95 9.69 13.91
C LEU A 72 6.65 10.24 12.66
N PRO A 73 6.77 9.46 11.59
CA PRO A 73 7.35 9.93 10.34
C PRO A 73 6.40 10.91 9.62
N ASP A 74 6.97 11.73 8.74
CA ASP A 74 6.25 12.56 7.78
C ASP A 74 5.25 13.56 8.38
N LEU A 75 5.53 14.04 9.61
CA LEU A 75 4.75 15.09 10.24
C LEU A 75 4.89 16.41 9.49
N ALA A 76 3.78 17.11 9.34
CA ALA A 76 3.67 18.47 8.77
C ALA A 76 2.99 19.39 9.79
N PRO A 77 3.67 19.81 10.87
CA PRO A 77 3.06 20.60 11.93
C PRO A 77 2.54 21.94 11.40
N PRO A 78 1.42 22.45 11.93
CA PRO A 78 0.85 23.74 11.51
C PRO A 78 1.86 24.88 11.65
N GLY A 79 2.07 25.64 10.56
CA GLY A 79 3.03 26.73 10.50
C GLY A 79 4.43 26.33 10.04
N PHE A 80 4.66 25.06 9.75
CA PHE A 80 5.89 24.57 9.14
C PHE A 80 5.67 24.20 7.67
N PRO A 81 6.70 24.31 6.82
CA PRO A 81 6.61 23.79 5.47
C PRO A 81 6.43 22.25 5.50
N PRO A 82 5.70 21.68 4.54
CA PRO A 82 5.57 20.22 4.46
C PRO A 82 6.96 19.58 4.33
N PRO A 83 7.15 18.37 4.88
CA PRO A 83 8.43 17.69 4.81
C PRO A 83 8.85 17.48 3.35
N LYS A 84 10.12 17.71 3.05
CA LYS A 84 10.67 17.44 1.73
C LYS A 84 10.53 15.95 1.42
N GLN A 85 9.94 15.63 0.28
CA GLN A 85 9.90 14.24 -0.18
C GLN A 85 11.33 13.71 -0.33
N ARG A 86 11.65 12.65 0.41
CA ARG A 86 12.94 11.95 0.26
C ARG A 86 12.94 11.18 -1.06
N PRO A 87 14.09 11.07 -1.74
CA PRO A 87 14.22 10.16 -2.87
C PRO A 87 13.77 8.75 -2.44
N GLN A 88 12.80 8.20 -3.16
CA GLN A 88 12.28 6.87 -2.85
C GLN A 88 12.97 5.85 -3.75
N SER A 89 13.61 4.86 -3.10
CA SER A 89 14.14 3.66 -3.74
C SER A 89 13.40 2.45 -3.13
N GLN A 90 12.56 1.82 -3.91
CA GLN A 90 11.80 0.63 -3.52
C GLN A 90 12.06 -0.49 -4.52
N ALA A 91 11.76 -1.74 -4.15
CA ALA A 91 11.95 -2.88 -5.04
C ALA A 91 11.18 -2.74 -6.36
N GLU A 92 10.07 -2.02 -6.36
CA GLU A 92 9.26 -1.71 -7.55
C GLU A 92 9.96 -0.81 -8.57
N PHE A 93 11.05 -0.11 -8.20
CA PHE A 93 11.84 0.77 -9.09
C PHE A 93 13.16 0.15 -9.54
N SER A 94 13.53 -0.97 -8.95
CA SER A 94 14.77 -1.70 -9.23
C SER A 94 14.48 -3.19 -9.31
N SER A 95 15.46 -4.05 -9.08
CA SER A 95 15.21 -5.50 -9.06
C SER A 95 14.26 -5.89 -7.92
N PRO A 96 13.17 -6.64 -8.18
CA PRO A 96 12.30 -7.20 -7.16
C PRO A 96 12.95 -8.26 -6.26
N GLY A 97 14.12 -8.80 -6.64
CA GLY A 97 14.81 -9.90 -5.94
C GLY A 97 14.95 -9.72 -4.43
N PRO A 98 15.36 -8.54 -3.92
CA PRO A 98 15.47 -8.29 -2.49
C PRO A 98 14.17 -8.48 -1.70
N TYR A 99 13.01 -8.38 -2.36
CA TYR A 99 11.70 -8.60 -1.74
C TYR A 99 11.49 -10.09 -1.39
N PHE A 100 12.08 -10.99 -2.18
CA PHE A 100 11.97 -12.45 -2.09
C PHE A 100 13.22 -13.12 -1.53
N ARG A 101 13.93 -12.47 -0.58
CA ARG A 101 15.13 -13.06 0.02
C ARG A 101 14.87 -14.45 0.57
N GLU A 102 15.57 -15.45 0.04
CA GLU A 102 15.29 -16.86 0.30
C GLU A 102 15.31 -17.22 1.79
N ALA A 103 16.33 -16.76 2.54
CA ALA A 103 16.41 -17.00 3.96
C ALA A 103 15.18 -16.52 4.75
N ARG A 104 14.62 -15.33 4.37
CA ARG A 104 13.40 -14.80 4.97
C ARG A 104 12.19 -15.63 4.60
N MET A 105 12.05 -15.98 3.31
CA MET A 105 10.93 -16.78 2.81
C MET A 105 10.91 -18.16 3.47
N GLN A 106 12.06 -18.83 3.59
CA GLN A 106 12.19 -20.12 4.25
C GLN A 106 11.84 -20.06 5.75
N ALA A 107 12.31 -19.04 6.47
CA ALA A 107 12.00 -18.86 7.88
C ALA A 107 10.51 -18.64 8.11
N LEU A 108 9.86 -17.81 7.28
CA LEU A 108 8.42 -17.61 7.35
C LEU A 108 7.64 -18.89 6.99
N ALA A 109 8.04 -19.59 5.93
CA ALA A 109 7.38 -20.83 5.53
C ALA A 109 7.51 -21.93 6.61
N ALA A 110 8.66 -22.07 7.23
CA ALA A 110 8.86 -23.03 8.34
C ALA A 110 7.94 -22.72 9.53
N SER A 111 7.89 -21.44 9.94
CA SER A 111 6.96 -20.99 10.99
C SER A 111 5.51 -21.21 10.58
N GLY A 112 5.16 -20.88 9.33
CA GLY A 112 3.81 -21.06 8.80
C GLY A 112 3.33 -22.51 8.80
N ARG A 113 4.21 -23.48 8.44
CA ARG A 113 3.88 -24.91 8.52
C ARG A 113 3.60 -25.37 9.95
N ALA A 114 4.45 -24.99 10.90
CA ALA A 114 4.23 -25.32 12.31
C ALA A 114 2.90 -24.76 12.84
N LEU A 115 2.55 -23.53 12.42
CA LEU A 115 1.27 -22.90 12.77
C LEU A 115 0.08 -23.50 12.02
N ALA A 116 0.28 -24.01 10.80
CA ALA A 116 -0.75 -24.77 10.08
C ALA A 116 -1.18 -26.02 10.87
N ASP A 117 -0.23 -26.74 11.44
CA ASP A 117 -0.48 -27.89 12.31
C ASP A 117 -1.16 -27.47 13.62
N GLN A 118 -0.62 -26.44 14.28
CA GLN A 118 -1.17 -25.93 15.55
C GLN A 118 -2.62 -25.44 15.42
N TYR A 119 -2.95 -24.74 14.34
CA TYR A 119 -4.28 -24.18 14.12
C TYR A 119 -5.11 -24.95 13.09
N ALA A 120 -4.80 -26.22 12.81
CA ALA A 120 -5.41 -27.02 11.77
C ALA A 120 -6.97 -27.03 11.86
N SER A 121 -7.51 -27.22 13.05
CA SER A 121 -8.97 -27.21 13.27
C SER A 121 -9.59 -25.85 12.99
N THR A 122 -8.97 -24.77 13.46
CA THR A 122 -9.42 -23.38 13.23
C THR A 122 -9.37 -23.02 11.75
N LEU A 123 -8.25 -23.30 11.09
CA LEU A 123 -8.07 -23.02 9.65
C LEU A 123 -9.09 -23.80 8.81
N LYS A 124 -9.35 -25.08 9.14
CA LYS A 124 -10.38 -25.88 8.47
C LYS A 124 -11.78 -25.28 8.60
N LYS A 125 -12.14 -24.79 9.80
CA LYS A 125 -13.44 -24.12 10.02
C LYS A 125 -13.53 -22.80 9.24
N ILE A 126 -12.45 -22.00 9.22
CA ILE A 126 -12.39 -20.74 8.47
C ILE A 126 -12.50 -21.02 6.97
N GLU A 127 -11.75 -21.98 6.44
CA GLU A 127 -11.83 -22.36 5.02
C GLU A 127 -13.21 -22.88 4.64
N ALA A 128 -13.84 -23.70 5.49
CA ALA A 128 -15.22 -24.16 5.28
C ALA A 128 -16.21 -22.99 5.17
N LYS A 129 -16.07 -21.98 6.05
CA LYS A 129 -16.95 -20.80 6.08
C LYS A 129 -16.67 -19.83 4.93
N TYR A 130 -15.42 -19.44 4.76
CA TYR A 130 -15.02 -18.35 3.88
C TYR A 130 -14.47 -18.81 2.52
N GLY A 131 -14.04 -20.06 2.39
CA GLY A 131 -13.44 -20.60 1.16
C GLY A 131 -12.03 -20.07 0.85
N VAL A 132 -11.37 -19.48 1.83
CA VAL A 132 -9.99 -19.02 1.72
C VAL A 132 -9.08 -20.09 2.32
N PRO A 133 -8.10 -20.63 1.56
CA PRO A 133 -7.20 -21.67 2.06
C PRO A 133 -6.35 -21.18 3.24
N GLY A 134 -6.18 -22.04 4.24
CA GLY A 134 -5.36 -21.75 5.42
C GLY A 134 -3.96 -21.21 5.11
N PRO A 135 -3.21 -21.76 4.14
CA PRO A 135 -1.89 -21.24 3.75
C PRO A 135 -1.89 -19.78 3.29
N ILE A 136 -2.93 -19.30 2.62
CA ILE A 136 -3.07 -17.88 2.23
C ILE A 136 -3.20 -17.00 3.49
N LEU A 137 -4.00 -17.40 4.47
CA LEU A 137 -4.19 -16.66 5.72
C LEU A 137 -2.91 -16.63 6.54
N LEU A 138 -2.20 -17.76 6.61
CA LEU A 138 -0.88 -17.83 7.27
C LEU A 138 0.17 -16.98 6.55
N ALA A 139 0.15 -16.92 5.23
CA ALA A 139 1.06 -16.06 4.48
C ALA A 139 0.80 -14.57 4.74
N LEU A 140 -0.46 -14.13 4.80
CA LEU A 140 -0.84 -12.79 5.21
C LEU A 140 -0.37 -12.50 6.63
N TRP A 141 -0.73 -13.34 7.59
CA TRP A 141 -0.33 -13.18 8.99
C TRP A 141 1.19 -13.13 9.18
N GLY A 142 1.92 -14.00 8.46
CA GLY A 142 3.38 -14.00 8.45
C GLY A 142 3.98 -12.72 7.87
N ARG A 143 3.38 -12.18 6.82
CA ARG A 143 3.84 -10.95 6.15
C ARG A 143 3.59 -9.72 7.00
N GLU A 144 2.40 -9.60 7.59
CA GLU A 144 1.97 -8.41 8.33
C GLU A 144 2.69 -8.28 9.68
N THR A 145 2.65 -9.31 10.49
CA THR A 145 3.17 -9.23 11.87
C THR A 145 4.15 -10.33 12.25
N GLY A 146 4.66 -11.09 11.27
CA GLY A 146 5.54 -12.24 11.57
C GLY A 146 4.85 -13.25 12.48
N TYR A 147 3.57 -13.50 12.24
CA TYR A 147 2.72 -14.37 13.05
C TYR A 147 2.46 -13.82 14.45
N GLY A 148 2.12 -12.55 14.55
CA GLY A 148 1.84 -11.86 15.81
C GLY A 148 3.06 -11.53 16.67
N ARG A 149 4.29 -11.80 16.17
CA ARG A 149 5.54 -11.52 16.93
C ARG A 149 6.03 -10.08 16.81
N ALA A 150 5.53 -9.33 15.81
CA ALA A 150 5.88 -7.93 15.67
C ALA A 150 5.31 -7.13 16.86
N LYS A 151 6.16 -6.30 17.46
CA LYS A 151 5.70 -5.36 18.48
C LYS A 151 4.87 -4.27 17.82
N LEU A 152 3.75 -3.94 18.44
CA LEU A 152 2.92 -2.78 18.11
C LEU A 152 3.08 -1.76 19.26
N PRO A 153 4.11 -0.89 19.19
CA PRO A 153 4.51 -0.10 20.35
C PRO A 153 3.73 1.22 20.50
N TYR A 154 2.79 1.50 19.61
CA TYR A 154 2.09 2.79 19.57
C TYR A 154 0.65 2.64 20.05
N GLU A 155 0.19 3.59 20.85
CA GLU A 155 -1.23 3.77 21.13
C GLU A 155 -1.93 4.30 19.86
N ALA A 156 -2.88 3.54 19.32
CA ALA A 156 -3.49 3.85 18.03
C ALA A 156 -4.16 5.23 18.00
N VAL A 157 -4.80 5.61 19.10
CA VAL A 157 -5.48 6.91 19.19
C VAL A 157 -4.49 8.06 19.11
N ASP A 158 -3.34 7.96 19.78
CA ASP A 158 -2.29 8.99 19.73
C ASP A 158 -1.73 9.13 18.30
N VAL A 159 -1.45 8.00 17.64
CA VAL A 159 -0.99 7.98 16.24
C VAL A 159 -1.99 8.64 15.30
N LEU A 160 -3.25 8.21 15.41
CA LEU A 160 -4.32 8.69 14.51
C LEU A 160 -4.64 10.16 14.76
N ALA A 161 -4.71 10.59 16.03
CA ALA A 161 -4.95 11.98 16.39
C ALA A 161 -3.79 12.90 15.94
N THR A 162 -2.55 12.46 16.13
CA THR A 162 -1.37 13.18 15.66
C THR A 162 -1.40 13.31 14.13
N SER A 163 -1.67 12.22 13.42
CA SER A 163 -1.74 12.21 11.96
C SER A 163 -2.92 13.01 11.41
N ALA A 164 -4.07 12.99 12.08
CA ALA A 164 -5.23 13.80 11.73
C ALA A 164 -4.96 15.30 11.89
N PHE A 165 -4.17 15.68 12.90
CA PHE A 165 -3.86 17.08 13.17
C PHE A 165 -2.70 17.61 12.34
N MET A 166 -1.64 16.84 12.13
CA MET A 166 -0.40 17.36 11.53
C MET A 166 0.28 16.41 10.52
N SER A 167 -0.49 15.69 9.69
CA SER A 167 0.02 15.02 8.50
C SER A 167 -0.43 15.72 7.20
N THR A 168 0.12 15.31 6.06
CA THR A 168 -0.35 15.76 4.74
C THR A 168 -1.68 15.09 4.33
N ARG A 169 -2.19 14.13 5.11
CA ARG A 169 -3.41 13.35 4.87
C ARG A 169 -4.41 13.49 6.02
N GLN A 170 -4.56 14.72 6.54
CA GLN A 170 -5.38 15.00 7.73
C GLN A 170 -6.80 14.45 7.64
N GLU A 171 -7.48 14.66 6.50
CA GLU A 171 -8.85 14.19 6.31
C GLU A 171 -8.98 12.66 6.39
N LEU A 172 -8.03 11.92 5.82
CA LEU A 172 -7.99 10.47 5.93
C LEU A 172 -7.87 10.04 7.40
N PHE A 173 -6.86 10.58 8.10
CA PHE A 173 -6.61 10.18 9.49
C PHE A 173 -7.68 10.67 10.46
N THR A 174 -8.40 11.76 10.16
CA THR A 174 -9.57 12.18 10.94
C THR A 174 -10.69 11.14 10.85
N ARG A 175 -10.96 10.59 9.66
CA ARG A 175 -11.94 9.49 9.50
C ARG A 175 -11.49 8.24 10.26
N GLU A 176 -10.24 7.83 10.09
CA GLU A 176 -9.71 6.66 10.80
C GLU A 176 -9.73 6.83 12.34
N LEU A 177 -9.49 8.05 12.83
CA LEU A 177 -9.61 8.35 14.26
C LEU A 177 -11.06 8.21 14.76
N ILE A 178 -12.02 8.70 14.00
CA ILE A 178 -13.46 8.55 14.35
C ILE A 178 -13.85 7.07 14.33
N ASP A 179 -13.36 6.29 13.36
CA ASP A 179 -13.59 4.85 13.29
C ASP A 179 -12.94 4.11 14.48
N ALA A 180 -11.75 4.55 14.93
CA ALA A 180 -11.14 4.02 16.14
C ALA A 180 -12.00 4.32 17.39
N LEU A 181 -12.59 5.51 17.47
CA LEU A 181 -13.52 5.85 18.54
C LEU A 181 -14.79 4.99 18.50
N HIS A 182 -15.30 4.61 17.31
CA HIS A 182 -16.41 3.67 17.16
C HIS A 182 -16.06 2.27 17.70
N ILE A 183 -14.85 1.79 17.45
CA ILE A 183 -14.37 0.50 17.97
C ILE A 183 -14.37 0.52 19.51
N ILE A 184 -13.89 1.60 20.10
CA ILE A 184 -13.83 1.77 21.56
C ILE A 184 -15.23 1.92 22.15
N ASP A 185 -16.10 2.72 21.55
CA ASP A 185 -17.49 2.94 21.97
C ASP A 185 -18.31 1.64 21.89
N GLY A 186 -18.03 0.81 20.89
CA GLY A 186 -18.57 -0.55 20.72
C GLY A 186 -18.00 -1.59 21.69
N LYS A 187 -16.99 -1.24 22.50
CA LYS A 187 -16.34 -2.10 23.50
C LYS A 187 -15.61 -3.32 22.94
N ASP A 188 -15.23 -3.30 21.67
CA ASP A 188 -14.39 -4.37 21.12
C ASP A 188 -12.99 -4.38 21.77
N ILE A 189 -12.48 -3.20 22.17
CA ILE A 189 -11.22 -3.06 22.89
C ILE A 189 -11.20 -1.75 23.72
N ALA A 190 -10.45 -1.74 24.81
CA ALA A 190 -10.18 -0.53 25.57
C ALA A 190 -9.18 0.37 24.83
N ALA A 191 -9.27 1.69 25.03
CA ALA A 191 -8.44 2.66 24.32
C ALA A 191 -6.93 2.43 24.54
N ASP A 192 -6.52 2.12 25.77
CA ASP A 192 -5.13 1.85 26.16
C ASP A 192 -4.60 0.50 25.66
N ALA A 193 -5.49 -0.42 25.33
CA ALA A 193 -5.15 -1.72 24.73
C ALA A 193 -5.16 -1.70 23.18
N MET A 194 -5.67 -0.61 22.57
CA MET A 194 -5.70 -0.44 21.10
C MET A 194 -4.32 -0.07 20.57
N LEU A 195 -3.45 -1.09 20.41
CA LEU A 195 -2.09 -0.92 19.91
C LEU A 195 -2.04 -0.99 18.38
N SER A 196 -1.11 -0.22 17.80
CA SER A 196 -0.96 -0.09 16.34
C SER A 196 0.49 0.02 15.88
N SER A 197 0.68 0.01 14.57
CA SER A 197 1.90 0.50 13.91
C SER A 197 1.97 2.03 13.95
N SER A 198 3.13 2.60 13.59
CA SER A 198 3.29 4.06 13.43
C SER A 198 2.40 4.68 12.34
N ALA A 199 1.72 3.89 11.55
CA ALA A 199 0.72 4.33 10.57
C ALA A 199 -0.73 4.18 11.06
N GLY A 200 -0.96 3.71 12.30
CA GLY A 200 -2.28 3.50 12.87
C GLY A 200 -2.94 2.17 12.47
N ALA A 201 -2.20 1.24 11.87
CA ALA A 201 -2.72 -0.08 11.53
C ALA A 201 -2.77 -1.00 12.75
N LEU A 202 -3.94 -1.63 12.96
CA LEU A 202 -4.36 -2.31 14.17
C LEU A 202 -4.08 -3.82 14.15
N GLY A 203 -3.67 -4.35 15.28
CA GLY A 203 -3.62 -5.77 15.59
C GLY A 203 -2.80 -6.62 14.62
N GLN A 204 -3.04 -7.93 14.65
CA GLN A 204 -2.27 -8.90 13.85
C GLN A 204 -2.53 -8.80 12.34
N PRO A 205 -3.76 -8.48 11.85
CA PRO A 205 -4.04 -8.24 10.43
C PRO A 205 -3.51 -6.92 9.89
N GLN A 206 -3.07 -5.99 10.75
CA GLN A 206 -2.69 -4.63 10.36
C GLN A 206 -3.83 -3.87 9.64
N PHE A 207 -5.04 -4.01 10.16
CA PHE A 207 -6.21 -3.29 9.64
C PHE A 207 -6.20 -1.82 10.06
N MET A 208 -6.54 -0.93 9.14
CA MET A 208 -6.95 0.40 9.54
C MET A 208 -8.29 0.33 10.32
N PRO A 209 -8.62 1.30 11.21
CA PRO A 209 -9.89 1.28 11.94
C PRO A 209 -11.12 1.10 11.07
N SER A 210 -11.19 1.75 9.91
CA SER A 210 -12.26 1.55 8.92
C SER A 210 -12.35 0.11 8.42
N SER A 211 -11.20 -0.54 8.19
CA SER A 211 -11.14 -1.95 7.80
C SER A 211 -11.56 -2.87 8.94
N PHE A 212 -11.22 -2.53 10.19
CA PHE A 212 -11.70 -3.27 11.35
C PHE A 212 -13.24 -3.27 11.41
N LEU A 213 -13.84 -2.08 11.34
CA LEU A 213 -15.31 -1.96 11.41
C LEU A 213 -16.01 -2.75 10.29
N GLN A 214 -15.41 -2.80 9.12
CA GLN A 214 -15.99 -3.47 7.96
C GLN A 214 -15.74 -4.98 7.93
N TYR A 215 -14.57 -5.46 8.37
CA TYR A 215 -14.12 -6.83 8.11
C TYR A 215 -13.85 -7.67 9.35
N ALA A 216 -13.58 -7.05 10.52
CA ALA A 216 -13.30 -7.82 11.73
C ALA A 216 -14.52 -8.64 12.17
N VAL A 217 -14.25 -9.88 12.60
CA VAL A 217 -15.28 -10.82 13.04
C VAL A 217 -14.86 -11.45 14.37
N ASP A 218 -15.82 -11.67 15.25
CA ASP A 218 -15.73 -12.57 16.39
C ASP A 218 -15.90 -14.01 15.87
N PHE A 219 -14.83 -14.76 15.83
CA PHE A 219 -14.85 -16.12 15.30
C PHE A 219 -14.78 -17.18 16.39
N ASP A 220 -14.19 -16.87 17.52
CA ASP A 220 -14.14 -17.77 18.68
C ASP A 220 -15.42 -17.68 19.55
N GLY A 221 -16.24 -16.63 19.36
CA GLY A 221 -17.56 -16.49 19.95
C GLY A 221 -17.54 -15.93 21.38
N ASP A 222 -16.50 -15.20 21.73
CA ASP A 222 -16.38 -14.59 23.07
C ASP A 222 -17.13 -13.25 23.22
N GLY A 223 -17.73 -12.75 22.14
CA GLY A 223 -18.49 -11.50 22.09
C GLY A 223 -17.68 -10.28 21.68
N HIS A 224 -16.38 -10.44 21.34
CA HIS A 224 -15.47 -9.38 20.96
C HIS A 224 -14.75 -9.70 19.65
N ARG A 225 -14.52 -8.71 18.79
CA ARG A 225 -13.72 -8.85 17.56
C ARG A 225 -12.24 -8.59 17.85
N ASN A 226 -11.59 -9.53 18.54
CA ASN A 226 -10.25 -9.32 19.07
C ASN A 226 -9.14 -9.67 18.06
N ILE A 227 -8.76 -8.75 17.22
CA ILE A 227 -7.66 -8.94 16.26
C ILE A 227 -6.26 -8.75 16.85
N TRP A 228 -6.14 -8.39 18.13
CA TRP A 228 -4.84 -8.16 18.78
C TRP A 228 -4.28 -9.43 19.41
N THR A 229 -5.10 -10.20 20.10
CA THR A 229 -4.67 -11.37 20.87
C THR A 229 -5.37 -12.67 20.46
N SER A 230 -6.57 -12.63 19.85
CA SER A 230 -7.23 -13.81 19.30
C SER A 230 -6.70 -14.13 17.89
N VAL A 231 -6.01 -15.26 17.77
CA VAL A 231 -5.57 -15.77 16.46
C VAL A 231 -6.74 -16.22 15.60
N PRO A 232 -7.78 -16.91 16.14
CA PRO A 232 -8.98 -17.26 15.37
C PRO A 232 -9.67 -16.04 14.75
N ASP A 233 -9.86 -14.97 15.52
CA ASP A 233 -10.49 -13.75 15.02
C ASP A 233 -9.64 -13.06 13.96
N SER A 234 -8.33 -12.98 14.19
CA SER A 234 -7.40 -12.39 13.24
C SER A 234 -7.42 -13.09 11.89
N LEU A 235 -7.33 -14.43 11.89
CA LEU A 235 -7.34 -15.23 10.66
C LEU A 235 -8.71 -15.18 9.96
N ALA A 236 -9.80 -15.24 10.72
CA ALA A 236 -11.15 -15.16 10.17
C ALA A 236 -11.46 -13.76 9.63
N SER A 237 -10.97 -12.70 10.27
CA SER A 237 -11.09 -11.32 9.79
C SER A 237 -10.34 -11.11 8.47
N MET A 238 -9.11 -11.65 8.34
CA MET A 238 -8.39 -11.67 7.06
C MET A 238 -9.18 -12.43 5.98
N ALA A 239 -9.76 -13.59 6.31
CA ALA A 239 -10.57 -14.35 5.37
C ALA A 239 -11.82 -13.58 4.94
N ASN A 240 -12.52 -12.95 5.89
CA ASN A 240 -13.69 -12.12 5.61
C ASN A 240 -13.33 -10.93 4.69
N PHE A 241 -12.21 -10.26 4.95
CA PHE A 241 -11.69 -9.21 4.06
C PHE A 241 -11.55 -9.73 2.63
N LEU A 242 -10.84 -10.84 2.42
CA LEU A 242 -10.63 -11.39 1.08
C LEU A 242 -11.94 -11.76 0.39
N VAL A 243 -12.91 -12.37 1.11
CA VAL A 243 -14.23 -12.71 0.55
C VAL A 243 -14.98 -11.47 0.12
N GLN A 244 -15.02 -10.43 0.96
CA GLN A 244 -15.71 -9.19 0.62
C GLN A 244 -15.01 -8.43 -0.53
N LYS A 245 -13.72 -8.70 -0.77
CA LYS A 245 -12.98 -8.21 -1.93
C LYS A 245 -13.09 -9.10 -3.16
N GLY A 246 -13.89 -10.16 -3.11
CA GLY A 246 -14.22 -11.00 -4.26
C GLY A 246 -13.40 -12.29 -4.39
N TRP A 247 -12.85 -12.81 -3.29
CA TRP A 247 -12.14 -14.10 -3.29
C TRP A 247 -13.01 -15.22 -3.89
N GLN A 248 -12.47 -15.91 -4.87
CA GLN A 248 -13.12 -17.03 -5.56
C GLN A 248 -12.66 -18.35 -4.93
N ARG A 249 -13.60 -19.03 -4.24
CA ARG A 249 -13.35 -20.32 -3.61
C ARG A 249 -12.86 -21.37 -4.62
N GLY A 250 -11.86 -22.16 -4.24
CA GLY A 250 -11.33 -23.26 -5.04
C GLY A 250 -10.48 -22.84 -6.22
N ARG A 251 -10.21 -21.54 -6.36
CA ARG A 251 -9.33 -20.97 -7.39
C ARG A 251 -7.97 -20.61 -6.81
N ASP A 252 -6.91 -20.99 -7.52
CA ASP A 252 -5.55 -20.62 -7.18
C ASP A 252 -5.33 -19.09 -7.33
N TRP A 253 -4.24 -18.56 -6.77
CA TRP A 253 -3.85 -17.15 -6.97
C TRP A 253 -3.15 -16.92 -8.32
N GLY A 254 -2.42 -17.93 -8.84
CA GLY A 254 -1.68 -17.86 -10.09
C GLY A 254 -0.62 -18.94 -10.22
N PHE A 255 0.10 -18.89 -11.35
CA PHE A 255 1.11 -19.88 -11.72
C PHE A 255 2.32 -19.20 -12.34
N GLU A 256 3.51 -19.58 -11.93
CA GLU A 256 4.73 -19.23 -12.66
C GLU A 256 4.73 -19.99 -14.00
N VAL A 257 5.05 -19.27 -15.08
CA VAL A 257 4.95 -19.77 -16.45
C VAL A 257 6.20 -19.45 -17.27
N THR A 258 6.35 -20.16 -18.39
CA THR A 258 7.24 -19.77 -19.47
C THR A 258 6.41 -19.13 -20.57
N ILE A 259 6.77 -17.93 -20.99
CA ILE A 259 6.16 -17.21 -22.09
C ILE A 259 7.03 -17.37 -23.34
N PRO A 260 6.50 -17.95 -24.46
CA PRO A 260 7.28 -18.08 -25.69
C PRO A 260 7.63 -16.71 -26.27
N SER A 261 8.75 -16.64 -27.01
CA SER A 261 9.24 -15.39 -27.61
C SER A 261 8.27 -14.71 -28.61
N GLY A 262 7.31 -15.47 -29.15
CA GLY A 262 6.25 -14.95 -30.01
C GLY A 262 5.10 -14.25 -29.27
N VAL A 263 5.05 -14.34 -27.93
CA VAL A 263 4.03 -13.69 -27.10
C VAL A 263 4.65 -12.47 -26.44
N SER A 264 4.10 -11.30 -26.73
CA SER A 264 4.62 -10.04 -26.19
C SER A 264 4.28 -9.87 -24.72
N CYS A 265 5.24 -9.45 -23.91
CA CYS A 265 5.04 -8.99 -22.54
C CYS A 265 4.08 -7.78 -22.44
N ALA A 266 3.86 -7.05 -23.53
CA ALA A 266 2.87 -5.98 -23.61
C ALA A 266 1.41 -6.47 -23.59
N GLN A 267 1.17 -7.79 -23.52
CA GLN A 267 -0.17 -8.34 -23.27
C GLN A 267 -0.50 -8.46 -21.78
N GLU A 268 0.34 -7.91 -20.91
CA GLU A 268 0.14 -7.88 -19.46
C GLU A 268 -1.06 -7.00 -19.06
N GLY A 269 -1.74 -7.38 -17.99
CA GLY A 269 -2.68 -6.52 -17.28
C GLY A 269 -4.10 -7.09 -17.14
N PRO A 270 -4.86 -6.59 -16.14
CA PRO A 270 -6.20 -7.11 -15.82
C PRO A 270 -7.24 -6.82 -16.90
N ASP A 271 -7.06 -5.77 -17.69
CA ASP A 271 -7.93 -5.37 -18.79
C ASP A 271 -7.74 -6.21 -20.06
N LEU A 272 -6.72 -7.07 -20.11
CA LEU A 272 -6.43 -8.03 -21.19
C LEU A 272 -6.64 -9.49 -20.76
N ALA A 273 -7.48 -9.71 -19.75
CA ALA A 273 -7.81 -11.05 -19.27
C ALA A 273 -8.35 -11.94 -20.37
N LYS A 274 -7.90 -13.20 -20.38
CA LYS A 274 -8.36 -14.26 -21.30
C LYS A 274 -8.56 -15.55 -20.50
N PRO A 275 -9.36 -16.50 -20.99
CA PRO A 275 -9.38 -17.84 -20.40
C PRO A 275 -7.96 -18.44 -20.36
N MET A 276 -7.63 -19.15 -19.28
CA MET A 276 -6.32 -19.81 -19.14
C MET A 276 -6.02 -20.74 -20.31
N SER A 277 -7.03 -21.44 -20.85
CA SER A 277 -6.91 -22.26 -22.05
C SER A 277 -6.48 -21.46 -23.27
N ALA A 278 -6.93 -20.21 -23.41
CA ALA A 278 -6.52 -19.36 -24.53
C ALA A 278 -5.05 -18.92 -24.40
N TRP A 279 -4.54 -18.68 -23.20
CA TRP A 279 -3.13 -18.47 -22.98
C TRP A 279 -2.29 -19.73 -23.27
N ALA A 280 -2.74 -20.90 -22.81
CA ALA A 280 -2.09 -22.16 -23.10
C ALA A 280 -2.01 -22.44 -24.62
N ALA A 281 -3.03 -22.09 -25.39
CA ALA A 281 -3.05 -22.22 -26.85
C ALA A 281 -2.00 -21.33 -27.54
N THR A 282 -1.49 -20.28 -26.92
CA THR A 282 -0.36 -19.46 -27.42
C THR A 282 1.01 -20.10 -27.13
N GLY A 283 1.05 -21.25 -26.45
CA GLY A 283 2.28 -21.94 -26.07
C GLY A 283 2.79 -21.57 -24.68
N ILE A 284 2.06 -20.71 -23.93
CA ILE A 284 2.40 -20.44 -22.52
C ILE A 284 2.18 -21.73 -21.73
N SER A 285 3.17 -22.11 -20.92
CA SER A 285 3.15 -23.34 -20.13
C SER A 285 3.60 -23.09 -18.69
N ARG A 286 3.09 -23.89 -17.74
CA ARG A 286 3.59 -23.84 -16.36
C ARG A 286 5.03 -24.28 -16.28
N ILE A 287 5.79 -23.63 -15.40
CA ILE A 287 7.14 -24.07 -15.07
C ILE A 287 7.14 -25.55 -14.63
N GLY A 288 8.17 -26.29 -15.07
CA GLY A 288 8.30 -27.72 -14.77
C GLY A 288 7.38 -28.64 -15.60
N GLY A 289 6.74 -28.12 -16.66
CA GLY A 289 5.91 -28.90 -17.57
C GLY A 289 4.58 -29.41 -16.98
N LYS A 290 4.16 -28.89 -15.84
CA LYS A 290 2.90 -29.25 -15.20
C LYS A 290 1.70 -28.74 -16.03
N ALA A 291 0.62 -29.53 -16.12
CA ALA A 291 -0.62 -29.06 -16.73
C ALA A 291 -1.27 -27.97 -15.87
N PHE A 292 -2.01 -27.05 -16.49
CA PHE A 292 -2.90 -26.15 -15.76
C PHE A 292 -4.05 -26.95 -15.14
N PRO A 293 -4.52 -26.57 -13.91
CA PRO A 293 -5.63 -27.26 -13.27
C PRO A 293 -6.90 -27.15 -14.14
N LYS A 294 -7.63 -28.28 -14.28
CA LYS A 294 -8.83 -28.33 -15.14
C LYS A 294 -9.88 -27.29 -14.75
N GLN A 295 -10.08 -27.07 -13.43
CA GLN A 295 -11.02 -26.09 -12.91
C GLN A 295 -10.67 -24.65 -13.26
N ASP A 296 -9.41 -24.37 -13.60
CA ASP A 296 -8.95 -23.02 -13.91
C ASP A 296 -8.86 -22.73 -15.43
N LEU A 297 -9.01 -23.76 -16.29
CA LEU A 297 -8.88 -23.59 -17.75
C LEU A 297 -9.84 -22.56 -18.36
N SER A 298 -11.07 -22.45 -17.82
CA SER A 298 -12.07 -21.46 -18.23
C SER A 298 -11.97 -20.14 -17.48
N ALA A 299 -11.11 -20.06 -16.45
CA ALA A 299 -10.96 -18.86 -15.65
C ALA A 299 -10.37 -17.71 -16.47
N ALA A 300 -10.91 -16.52 -16.27
CA ALA A 300 -10.25 -15.31 -16.71
C ALA A 300 -8.91 -15.19 -15.98
N THR A 301 -7.81 -15.24 -16.73
CA THR A 301 -6.46 -15.09 -16.20
C THR A 301 -5.73 -13.99 -16.93
N MET A 302 -4.78 -13.40 -16.25
CA MET A 302 -4.04 -12.25 -16.71
C MET A 302 -2.55 -12.56 -16.71
N MET A 303 -1.85 -12.10 -17.74
CA MET A 303 -0.40 -12.12 -17.74
C MET A 303 0.11 -11.08 -16.73
N LEU A 304 1.13 -11.45 -15.96
CA LEU A 304 1.83 -10.57 -15.02
C LEU A 304 3.34 -10.78 -15.19
N VAL A 305 4.03 -9.71 -15.54
CA VAL A 305 5.49 -9.67 -15.74
C VAL A 305 6.09 -8.55 -14.90
N PRO A 306 6.20 -8.70 -13.58
CA PRO A 306 6.48 -7.62 -12.62
C PRO A 306 7.87 -6.99 -12.80
N ALA A 307 8.80 -7.68 -13.45
CA ALA A 307 10.10 -7.16 -13.88
C ALA A 307 10.26 -7.23 -15.43
N GLY A 308 9.15 -7.21 -16.16
CA GLY A 308 9.18 -7.46 -17.59
C GLY A 308 9.84 -8.81 -17.90
N THR A 309 10.66 -8.87 -18.93
CA THR A 309 11.41 -10.11 -19.29
C THR A 309 12.69 -10.31 -18.45
N HIS A 310 12.92 -9.49 -17.41
CA HIS A 310 14.07 -9.61 -16.51
C HIS A 310 13.79 -10.44 -15.25
N GLY A 311 12.65 -11.11 -15.18
CA GLY A 311 12.27 -11.87 -13.99
C GLY A 311 11.28 -12.98 -14.28
N PRO A 312 10.78 -13.62 -13.22
CA PRO A 312 9.72 -14.61 -13.33
C PRO A 312 8.46 -14.03 -13.96
N GLU A 313 7.80 -14.84 -14.75
CA GLU A 313 6.58 -14.51 -15.50
C GLU A 313 5.41 -15.34 -14.96
N PHE A 314 4.21 -14.78 -14.96
CA PHE A 314 3.05 -15.43 -14.35
C PHE A 314 1.80 -15.33 -15.21
N LEU A 315 0.93 -16.33 -15.06
CA LEU A 315 -0.51 -16.21 -15.30
C LEU A 315 -1.20 -16.16 -13.93
N VAL A 316 -1.85 -15.04 -13.64
CA VAL A 316 -2.54 -14.83 -12.36
C VAL A 316 -4.04 -14.87 -12.55
N THR A 317 -4.74 -15.28 -11.49
CA THR A 317 -6.20 -15.36 -11.45
C THR A 317 -6.80 -14.10 -10.81
N PRO A 318 -8.13 -13.94 -10.77
CA PRO A 318 -8.76 -12.86 -10.01
C PRO A 318 -8.34 -12.82 -8.53
N ASN A 319 -8.05 -13.97 -7.92
CA ASN A 319 -7.60 -14.03 -6.52
C ASN A 319 -6.29 -13.30 -6.26
N PHE A 320 -5.40 -13.20 -7.25
CA PHE A 320 -4.20 -12.37 -7.16
C PHE A 320 -4.56 -10.89 -6.94
N TYR A 321 -5.54 -10.39 -7.66
CA TYR A 321 -5.98 -9.00 -7.51
C TYR A 321 -6.73 -8.78 -6.19
N VAL A 322 -7.40 -9.81 -5.66
CA VAL A 322 -7.96 -9.76 -4.30
C VAL A 322 -6.84 -9.64 -3.26
N LEU A 323 -5.73 -10.36 -3.40
CA LEU A 323 -4.56 -10.16 -2.53
C LEU A 323 -3.99 -8.74 -2.62
N LYS A 324 -4.05 -8.10 -3.80
CA LYS A 324 -3.63 -6.70 -3.97
C LYS A 324 -4.54 -5.70 -3.27
N GLU A 325 -5.79 -6.04 -2.96
CA GLU A 325 -6.67 -5.17 -2.16
C GLU A 325 -6.15 -4.99 -0.72
N TYR A 326 -5.38 -5.96 -0.22
CA TYR A 326 -4.73 -5.85 1.08
C TYR A 326 -3.59 -4.83 1.08
N ASN A 327 -2.78 -4.85 0.02
CA ASN A 327 -1.71 -3.89 -0.23
C ASN A 327 -1.52 -3.75 -1.75
N ASN A 328 -1.71 -2.57 -2.30
CA ASN A 328 -1.73 -2.32 -3.74
C ASN A 328 -0.32 -2.42 -4.40
N SER A 329 0.32 -3.58 -4.26
CA SER A 329 1.61 -3.92 -4.88
C SER A 329 1.57 -5.31 -5.50
N ASP A 330 2.07 -5.44 -6.75
CA ASP A 330 2.23 -6.73 -7.42
C ASP A 330 3.19 -7.63 -6.63
N LEU A 331 4.27 -7.06 -6.09
CA LEU A 331 5.26 -7.81 -5.34
C LEU A 331 4.72 -8.30 -4.00
N TYR A 332 3.83 -7.52 -3.36
CA TYR A 332 3.15 -7.97 -2.15
C TYR A 332 2.26 -9.21 -2.43
N ALA A 333 1.41 -9.14 -3.44
CA ALA A 333 0.51 -10.25 -3.77
C ALA A 333 1.30 -11.50 -4.20
N LEU A 334 2.38 -11.35 -4.99
CA LEU A 334 3.29 -12.43 -5.34
C LEU A 334 4.00 -13.02 -4.10
N PHE A 335 4.38 -12.17 -3.14
CA PHE A 335 4.98 -12.64 -1.88
C PHE A 335 4.00 -13.52 -1.11
N ILE A 336 2.75 -13.07 -0.97
CA ILE A 336 1.69 -13.84 -0.28
C ILE A 336 1.45 -15.17 -1.00
N GLY A 337 1.28 -15.17 -2.33
CA GLY A 337 1.06 -16.38 -3.11
C GLY A 337 2.24 -17.36 -2.98
N ASN A 338 3.46 -16.90 -3.20
CA ASN A 338 4.65 -17.76 -3.09
C ASN A 338 4.86 -18.29 -1.66
N LEU A 339 4.63 -17.46 -0.62
CA LEU A 339 4.73 -17.91 0.76
C LEU A 339 3.65 -18.95 1.09
N ALA A 340 2.42 -18.76 0.59
CA ALA A 340 1.35 -19.74 0.75
C ALA A 340 1.70 -21.09 0.11
N ASP A 341 2.26 -21.09 -1.11
CA ASP A 341 2.71 -22.31 -1.80
C ASP A 341 3.84 -23.01 -1.04
N ARG A 342 4.77 -22.25 -0.45
CA ARG A 342 5.84 -22.80 0.40
C ARG A 342 5.30 -23.44 1.68
N ILE A 343 4.26 -22.87 2.25
CA ILE A 343 3.59 -23.42 3.44
C ILE A 343 2.82 -24.69 3.06
N ALA A 344 2.05 -24.66 1.97
CA ALA A 344 1.17 -25.75 1.55
C ALA A 344 1.92 -26.94 0.94
N TYR A 345 2.90 -26.67 0.09
CA TYR A 345 3.50 -27.67 -0.80
C TYR A 345 5.01 -27.82 -0.63
N GLY A 346 5.65 -27.04 0.22
CA GLY A 346 7.11 -27.02 0.33
C GLY A 346 7.81 -26.45 -0.91
N SER A 347 7.11 -25.66 -1.72
CA SER A 347 7.65 -25.02 -2.92
C SER A 347 8.90 -24.20 -2.58
N GLY A 348 9.80 -24.06 -3.55
CA GLY A 348 11.02 -23.24 -3.44
C GLY A 348 10.83 -21.79 -3.89
N SER A 349 11.95 -21.18 -4.25
CA SER A 349 11.99 -19.91 -4.97
C SER A 349 11.36 -20.03 -6.35
N PHE A 350 11.04 -18.90 -6.96
CA PHE A 350 10.68 -18.87 -8.36
C PHE A 350 11.81 -19.46 -9.21
N SER A 351 11.44 -20.12 -10.32
CA SER A 351 12.39 -20.84 -11.17
C SER A 351 13.26 -19.89 -11.99
N ALA A 352 12.68 -18.80 -12.50
CA ALA A 352 13.43 -17.76 -13.15
C ALA A 352 14.07 -16.81 -12.11
N PRO A 353 15.34 -16.44 -12.29
CA PRO A 353 15.98 -15.46 -11.41
C PRO A 353 15.42 -14.05 -11.65
N TRP A 354 15.45 -13.21 -10.62
CA TRP A 354 15.25 -11.78 -10.77
C TRP A 354 16.52 -11.16 -11.34
N GLY A 355 16.45 -10.63 -12.57
CA GLY A 355 17.57 -9.98 -13.24
C GLY A 355 17.89 -8.61 -12.63
N ASP A 356 19.09 -8.14 -12.92
CA ASP A 356 19.49 -6.78 -12.60
C ASP A 356 18.94 -5.82 -13.69
N VAL A 357 18.25 -4.78 -13.26
CA VAL A 357 17.68 -3.74 -14.13
C VAL A 357 18.36 -2.38 -13.92
N GLY A 358 19.46 -2.36 -13.18
CA GLY A 358 20.20 -1.15 -12.80
C GLY A 358 19.57 -0.41 -11.62
N HIS A 359 20.04 0.80 -11.35
CA HIS A 359 19.61 1.59 -10.21
C HIS A 359 18.67 2.71 -10.67
N MET A 360 17.37 2.48 -10.53
CA MET A 360 16.33 3.43 -10.88
C MET A 360 15.74 4.09 -9.64
N LEU A 361 15.51 5.39 -9.72
CA LEU A 361 14.74 6.14 -8.73
C LEU A 361 13.29 6.28 -9.19
N ARG A 362 12.40 6.52 -8.26
CA ARG A 362 10.99 6.82 -8.56
C ARG A 362 10.84 7.99 -9.53
N SER A 363 11.67 9.03 -9.37
CA SER A 363 11.72 10.19 -10.26
C SER A 363 12.14 9.84 -11.70
N ASP A 364 12.99 8.84 -11.86
CA ASP A 364 13.43 8.37 -13.18
C ASP A 364 12.28 7.70 -13.91
N VAL A 365 11.59 6.78 -13.24
CA VAL A 365 10.39 6.11 -13.78
C VAL A 365 9.32 7.14 -14.11
N GLN A 366 9.10 8.14 -13.22
CA GLN A 366 8.15 9.22 -13.47
C GLN A 366 8.48 10.03 -14.72
N SER A 367 9.75 10.36 -14.93
CA SER A 367 10.20 11.06 -16.15
C SER A 367 9.97 10.25 -17.41
N MET A 368 10.22 8.93 -17.36
CA MET A 368 9.93 8.01 -18.47
C MET A 368 8.43 7.94 -18.76
N GLN A 369 7.59 7.86 -17.72
CA GLN A 369 6.13 7.87 -17.85
C GLN A 369 5.64 9.17 -18.52
N GLN A 370 6.14 10.34 -18.08
CA GLN A 370 5.81 11.63 -18.67
C GLN A 370 6.20 11.70 -20.15
N THR A 371 7.34 11.12 -20.53
CA THR A 371 7.78 11.05 -21.92
C THR A 371 6.85 10.14 -22.74
N LEU A 372 6.46 8.98 -22.22
CA LEU A 372 5.51 8.07 -22.85
C LEU A 372 4.14 8.72 -23.06
N VAL A 373 3.62 9.45 -22.05
CA VAL A 373 2.36 10.20 -22.16
C VAL A 373 2.44 11.24 -23.29
N LYS A 374 3.53 12.01 -23.40
CA LYS A 374 3.75 12.96 -24.50
C LYS A 374 3.79 12.29 -25.88
N LYS A 375 4.20 11.01 -25.95
CA LYS A 375 4.21 10.20 -27.17
C LYS A 375 2.88 9.45 -27.42
N GLY A 376 1.83 9.68 -26.60
CA GLY A 376 0.48 9.13 -26.75
C GLY A 376 0.27 7.74 -26.15
N TYR A 377 1.14 7.27 -25.25
CA TYR A 377 0.97 5.98 -24.56
C TYR A 377 0.21 6.12 -23.25
N ASP A 378 -0.63 5.14 -22.90
CA ASP A 378 -1.35 5.08 -21.63
C ASP A 378 -0.49 4.40 -20.54
N VAL A 379 0.11 5.20 -19.69
CA VAL A 379 0.88 4.72 -18.53
C VAL A 379 0.05 4.66 -17.24
N GLY A 380 -1.24 5.02 -17.31
CA GLY A 380 -2.07 5.29 -16.13
C GLY A 380 -1.68 6.61 -15.48
N LYS A 381 -1.17 6.57 -14.26
CA LYS A 381 -0.61 7.75 -13.58
C LYS A 381 0.89 7.85 -13.79
N ALA A 382 1.40 9.04 -14.06
CA ALA A 382 2.84 9.32 -14.09
C ALA A 382 3.34 9.60 -12.67
N ASP A 383 3.28 8.60 -11.81
CA ASP A 383 3.57 8.68 -10.38
C ASP A 383 4.92 8.04 -9.98
N GLY A 384 5.64 7.53 -10.97
CA GLY A 384 6.92 6.86 -10.79
C GLY A 384 6.81 5.40 -10.33
N LEU A 385 5.61 4.80 -10.36
CA LEU A 385 5.41 3.38 -10.11
C LEU A 385 5.31 2.62 -11.43
N ALA A 386 6.13 1.58 -11.61
CA ALA A 386 6.15 0.77 -12.82
C ALA A 386 4.99 -0.26 -12.83
N GLY A 387 3.74 0.22 -12.78
CA GLY A 387 2.55 -0.61 -12.90
C GLY A 387 2.38 -1.22 -14.31
N PHE A 388 1.43 -2.15 -14.47
CA PHE A 388 1.23 -2.89 -15.72
C PHE A 388 1.04 -1.99 -16.94
N LYS A 389 0.33 -0.86 -16.84
CA LYS A 389 0.17 0.10 -17.95
C LYS A 389 1.49 0.72 -18.38
N THR A 390 2.35 1.06 -17.42
CA THR A 390 3.69 1.58 -17.70
C THR A 390 4.55 0.52 -18.39
N ARG A 391 4.55 -0.72 -17.85
CA ARG A 391 5.32 -1.84 -18.41
C ARG A 391 4.87 -2.18 -19.84
N ARG A 392 3.55 -2.24 -20.07
CA ARG A 392 2.96 -2.42 -21.41
C ARG A 392 3.39 -1.31 -22.38
N SER A 393 3.23 -0.05 -21.98
CA SER A 393 3.58 1.11 -22.80
C SER A 393 5.07 1.13 -23.17
N LEU A 394 5.94 0.70 -22.26
CA LEU A 394 7.37 0.53 -22.55
C LEU A 394 7.59 -0.56 -23.61
N GLY A 395 6.94 -1.71 -23.48
CA GLY A 395 7.02 -2.80 -24.45
C GLY A 395 6.54 -2.40 -25.85
N ASP A 396 5.40 -1.73 -25.93
CA ASP A 396 4.83 -1.23 -27.18
C ASP A 396 5.73 -0.16 -27.81
N TRP A 397 6.28 0.76 -27.00
CA TRP A 397 7.22 1.75 -27.49
C TRP A 397 8.50 1.09 -28.01
N GLN A 398 9.05 0.12 -27.30
CA GLN A 398 10.22 -0.64 -27.73
C GLN A 398 9.97 -1.32 -29.08
N ALA A 399 8.86 -2.04 -29.23
CA ALA A 399 8.50 -2.73 -30.46
C ALA A 399 8.37 -1.76 -31.64
N LYS A 400 7.70 -0.62 -31.48
CA LYS A 400 7.54 0.41 -32.49
C LYS A 400 8.86 1.07 -32.91
N ASN A 401 9.88 1.04 -32.07
CA ASN A 401 11.21 1.60 -32.32
C ASN A 401 12.25 0.52 -32.72
N GLY A 402 11.80 -0.68 -33.08
CA GLY A 402 12.69 -1.77 -33.54
C GLY A 402 13.57 -2.36 -32.42
N LEU A 403 13.18 -2.15 -31.14
CA LEU A 403 13.87 -2.71 -29.99
C LEU A 403 13.17 -3.99 -29.54
N LYS A 404 13.92 -4.94 -28.98
CA LYS A 404 13.33 -6.10 -28.32
C LYS A 404 12.57 -5.64 -27.08
N PRO A 405 11.27 -5.93 -26.95
CA PRO A 405 10.50 -5.56 -25.77
C PRO A 405 11.01 -6.23 -24.50
N THR A 406 11.36 -5.43 -23.50
CA THR A 406 11.67 -5.88 -22.14
C THR A 406 10.52 -5.59 -21.18
N CYS A 407 9.63 -4.65 -21.54
CA CYS A 407 8.47 -4.24 -20.74
C CYS A 407 8.83 -3.80 -19.32
N PHE A 408 10.00 -3.26 -19.10
CA PHE A 408 10.39 -2.77 -17.76
C PHE A 408 11.26 -1.52 -17.88
N PRO A 409 11.13 -0.54 -16.95
CA PRO A 409 12.04 0.61 -16.92
C PRO A 409 13.42 0.18 -16.41
N ASP A 410 14.42 0.33 -17.24
CA ASP A 410 15.82 0.09 -16.92
C ASP A 410 16.69 1.29 -17.36
N GLU A 411 17.94 1.34 -16.88
CA GLU A 411 18.86 2.45 -17.20
C GLU A 411 19.14 2.57 -18.70
N GLY A 412 19.25 1.44 -19.39
CA GLY A 412 19.50 1.40 -20.85
C GLY A 412 18.31 1.96 -21.63
N LEU A 413 17.10 1.68 -21.18
CA LEU A 413 15.87 2.18 -21.77
C LEU A 413 15.66 3.66 -21.48
N LYS A 414 15.97 4.12 -20.27
CA LYS A 414 15.93 5.54 -19.88
C LYS A 414 16.78 6.39 -20.81
N ALA A 415 17.97 5.92 -21.20
CA ALA A 415 18.86 6.64 -22.10
C ALA A 415 18.29 6.79 -23.53
N LYS A 416 17.46 5.82 -23.99
CA LYS A 416 16.87 5.78 -25.32
C LYS A 416 15.52 6.51 -25.40
N LEU A 417 14.77 6.53 -24.31
CA LEU A 417 13.45 7.14 -24.23
C LEU A 417 13.61 8.65 -23.94
N LYS A 418 13.93 9.43 -24.97
CA LYS A 418 14.07 10.89 -24.91
C LYS A 418 12.90 11.61 -25.57
#